data_477560da0bfbeaadde0ef0f80e2d12fb
#
_entry.id   477560da0bfbeaadde0ef0f80e2d12fb
#
_cell.length_a   1.000
_cell.length_b   1.000
_cell.length_c   1.000
_cell.angle_alpha   90.00
_cell.angle_beta   90.00
_cell.angle_gamma   90.00
#
_symmetry.space_group_name_H-M   'P 1'
#
loop_
_entity.id
_entity.type
_entity.pdbx_description
1 polymer ?
#
loop_
_entity_poly.entity_id
_entity_poly.type
_entity_poly.pdbx_seq_one_letter_code
_entity_poly.pdbx_strand_id
1 'polypeptide(L)'
;MKFRGGTADDATTLALILDAAGRRIPAYFWSLYAVEGQSFFEFGRENIRTNDDGKSFHKNWKIAELDNKLLGAFFGFRVANPYPEINYNEEPEWWIPFLELEEIAAGSWLLQAISVLPEYRGQGHANALLARAEEEAKASGTKKISLQVEEINQIALKTYTSNGYAELARRELIPFPFSQDTGDIILMSKNLGA
;
A
#
# COMPACT_ATOMS: atom_id res chain seq x y z
N MET A 1 0.31 17.22 14.41
CA MET A 1 0.79 16.32 13.35
C MET A 1 0.91 17.12 12.06
N LYS A 2 2.01 16.95 11.33
CA LYS A 2 2.27 17.59 10.02
C LYS A 2 2.41 16.50 8.96
N PHE A 3 2.12 16.83 7.70
CA PHE A 3 2.38 15.97 6.56
C PHE A 3 3.44 16.59 5.66
N ARG A 4 4.37 15.77 5.17
CA ARG A 4 5.36 16.16 4.16
C ARG A 4 5.55 15.06 3.10
N GLY A 5 6.23 15.40 2.02
CA GLY A 5 6.72 14.42 1.06
C GLY A 5 7.87 13.58 1.64
N GLY A 6 8.01 12.36 1.15
CA GLY A 6 9.15 11.51 1.47
C GLY A 6 10.43 11.99 0.78
N THR A 7 11.57 11.70 1.40
CA THR A 7 12.92 11.98 0.90
C THR A 7 13.76 10.71 0.84
N ALA A 8 14.90 10.75 0.18
CA ALA A 8 15.81 9.61 0.12
C ALA A 8 16.31 9.16 1.52
N ASP A 9 16.37 10.07 2.49
CA ASP A 9 16.79 9.76 3.86
C ASP A 9 15.72 8.96 4.63
N ASP A 10 14.47 9.03 4.20
CA ASP A 10 13.37 8.25 4.80
C ASP A 10 13.33 6.81 4.34
N ALA A 11 14.09 6.43 3.30
CA ALA A 11 13.98 5.14 2.59
C ALA A 11 14.02 3.92 3.52
N THR A 12 14.83 3.95 4.59
CA THR A 12 14.89 2.86 5.58
C THR A 12 13.56 2.67 6.30
N THR A 13 12.98 3.76 6.79
CA THR A 13 11.69 3.71 7.50
C THR A 13 10.53 3.40 6.54
N LEU A 14 10.59 3.93 5.31
CA LEU A 14 9.59 3.64 4.28
C LEU A 14 9.62 2.16 3.87
N ALA A 15 10.79 1.52 3.79
CA ALA A 15 10.90 0.09 3.54
C ALA A 15 10.26 -0.76 4.65
N LEU A 16 10.47 -0.39 5.92
CA LEU A 16 9.80 -1.04 7.06
C LEU A 16 8.27 -0.85 6.99
N ILE A 17 7.81 0.36 6.69
CA ILE A 17 6.39 0.67 6.55
C ILE A 17 5.75 -0.11 5.40
N LEU A 18 6.44 -0.18 4.24
CA LEU A 18 5.96 -0.91 3.07
C LEU A 18 5.83 -2.40 3.35
N ASP A 19 6.86 -3.01 3.95
CA ASP A 19 6.82 -4.44 4.28
C ASP A 19 5.74 -4.76 5.32
N ALA A 20 5.57 -3.90 6.33
CA ALA A 20 4.52 -4.04 7.34
C ALA A 20 3.11 -3.87 6.76
N ALA A 21 2.91 -2.91 5.84
CA ALA A 21 1.63 -2.68 5.18
C ALA A 21 1.28 -3.80 4.21
N GLY A 22 2.26 -4.27 3.44
CA GLY A 22 2.09 -5.33 2.44
C GLY A 22 2.30 -6.74 2.96
N ARG A 23 2.35 -6.94 4.31
CA ARG A 23 2.38 -8.24 4.99
C ARG A 23 3.33 -9.25 4.35
N ARG A 24 4.61 -8.82 4.16
CA ARG A 24 5.72 -9.59 3.60
C ARG A 24 5.71 -9.78 2.08
N ILE A 25 4.70 -9.32 1.36
CA ILE A 25 4.71 -9.29 -0.10
C ILE A 25 5.91 -8.46 -0.62
N PRO A 26 6.15 -7.21 -0.14
CA PRO A 26 7.32 -6.46 -0.54
C PRO A 26 8.64 -7.17 -0.24
N ALA A 27 8.79 -7.76 0.94
CA ALA A 27 10.00 -8.52 1.28
C ALA A 27 10.24 -9.71 0.34
N TYR A 28 9.17 -10.41 -0.06
CA TYR A 28 9.27 -11.49 -1.02
C TYR A 28 9.69 -10.99 -2.40
N PHE A 29 9.05 -9.93 -2.93
CA PHE A 29 9.48 -9.32 -4.18
C PHE A 29 10.95 -8.89 -4.12
N TRP A 30 11.37 -8.23 -3.07
CA TRP A 30 12.76 -7.80 -2.92
C TRP A 30 13.73 -8.98 -2.90
N SER A 31 13.34 -10.12 -2.33
CA SER A 31 14.18 -11.33 -2.30
C SER A 31 14.40 -11.94 -3.69
N LEU A 32 13.51 -11.68 -4.66
CA LEU A 32 13.66 -12.17 -6.03
C LEU A 32 14.69 -11.35 -6.84
N TYR A 33 14.99 -10.12 -6.40
CA TYR A 33 15.86 -9.20 -7.12
C TYR A 33 17.14 -8.84 -6.36
N ALA A 34 17.25 -9.19 -5.08
CA ALA A 34 18.46 -8.97 -4.30
C ALA A 34 19.63 -9.79 -4.89
N VAL A 35 20.78 -9.13 -5.01
CA VAL A 35 21.99 -9.79 -5.54
C VAL A 35 22.75 -10.53 -4.44
N GLU A 36 23.69 -11.37 -4.81
CA GLU A 36 24.52 -12.13 -3.85
C GLU A 36 25.19 -11.18 -2.84
N GLY A 37 25.05 -11.49 -1.55
CA GLY A 37 25.57 -10.69 -0.44
C GLY A 37 24.70 -9.51 -0.02
N GLN A 38 23.61 -9.22 -0.75
CA GLN A 38 22.62 -8.19 -0.40
C GLN A 38 21.41 -8.82 0.28
N SER A 39 20.99 -8.29 1.42
CA SER A 39 19.71 -8.67 2.01
C SER A 39 18.55 -8.11 1.18
N PHE A 40 17.39 -8.77 1.21
CA PHE A 40 16.19 -8.25 0.56
C PHE A 40 15.78 -6.87 1.09
N PHE A 41 16.03 -6.60 2.36
CA PHE A 41 15.72 -5.30 2.96
C PHE A 41 16.63 -4.18 2.43
N GLU A 42 17.94 -4.46 2.23
CA GLU A 42 18.86 -3.51 1.58
C GLU A 42 18.44 -3.22 0.16
N PHE A 43 18.04 -4.25 -0.61
CA PHE A 43 17.49 -4.07 -1.95
C PHE A 43 16.24 -3.18 -1.91
N GLY A 44 15.25 -3.49 -1.06
CA GLY A 44 14.01 -2.72 -0.95
C GLY A 44 14.23 -1.27 -0.55
N ARG A 45 15.13 -1.03 0.42
CA ARG A 45 15.53 0.31 0.82
C ARG A 45 16.16 1.09 -0.34
N GLU A 46 17.09 0.48 -1.08
CA GLU A 46 17.75 1.14 -2.21
C GLU A 46 16.76 1.39 -3.35
N ASN A 47 15.85 0.46 -3.62
CA ASN A 47 14.80 0.64 -4.61
C ASN A 47 13.91 1.84 -4.27
N ILE A 48 13.44 1.98 -3.02
CA ILE A 48 12.66 3.14 -2.58
C ILE A 48 13.47 4.43 -2.71
N ARG A 49 14.77 4.37 -2.49
CA ARG A 49 15.65 5.53 -2.50
C ARG A 49 15.96 6.05 -3.91
N THR A 50 16.16 5.16 -4.88
CA THR A 50 16.78 5.50 -6.17
C THR A 50 15.94 5.19 -7.40
N ASN A 51 14.97 4.27 -7.31
CA ASN A 51 14.16 3.88 -8.47
C ASN A 51 13.01 4.86 -8.69
N ASP A 52 13.26 5.93 -9.47
CA ASP A 52 12.31 7.02 -9.74
C ASP A 52 11.14 6.60 -10.64
N ASP A 53 11.24 5.51 -11.38
CA ASP A 53 10.12 4.88 -12.13
C ASP A 53 9.25 3.98 -11.25
N GLY A 54 9.74 3.60 -10.06
CA GLY A 54 9.05 2.69 -9.14
C GLY A 54 7.87 3.33 -8.43
N LYS A 55 6.74 2.61 -8.34
CA LYS A 55 5.55 3.08 -7.60
C LYS A 55 5.91 3.46 -6.14
N SER A 56 6.83 2.73 -5.49
CA SER A 56 7.25 2.96 -4.10
C SER A 56 8.41 3.95 -3.93
N PHE A 57 8.82 4.66 -4.99
CA PHE A 57 9.86 5.69 -4.91
C PHE A 57 9.56 6.71 -3.81
N HIS A 58 10.57 7.13 -3.04
CA HIS A 58 10.36 7.95 -1.84
C HIS A 58 9.51 9.20 -2.07
N LYS A 59 9.60 9.85 -3.23
CA LYS A 59 8.81 11.06 -3.55
C LYS A 59 7.30 10.81 -3.65
N ASN A 60 6.88 9.57 -3.87
CA ASN A 60 5.47 9.21 -3.96
C ASN A 60 4.81 9.09 -2.58
N TRP A 61 5.59 9.06 -1.51
CA TRP A 61 5.10 8.91 -0.15
C TRP A 61 4.69 10.22 0.49
N LYS A 62 3.66 10.14 1.33
CA LYS A 62 3.29 11.16 2.31
C LYS A 62 3.59 10.64 3.71
N ILE A 63 4.36 11.40 4.45
CA ILE A 63 4.83 11.08 5.80
C ILE A 63 4.09 11.94 6.80
N ALA A 64 3.57 11.31 7.85
CA ALA A 64 3.04 11.98 9.02
C ALA A 64 4.14 12.13 10.07
N GLU A 65 4.32 13.36 10.57
CA GLU A 65 5.30 13.71 11.61
C GLU A 65 4.66 14.40 12.81
N LEU A 66 5.18 14.10 13.98
CA LEU A 66 4.92 14.83 15.22
C LEU A 66 6.25 15.05 15.93
N ASP A 67 6.55 16.28 16.31
CA ASP A 67 7.79 16.66 17.02
C ASP A 67 9.05 16.15 16.31
N ASN A 68 9.08 16.29 14.98
CA ASN A 68 10.14 15.82 14.08
C ASN A 68 10.36 14.28 14.08
N LYS A 69 9.40 13.51 14.58
CA LYS A 69 9.40 12.05 14.53
C LYS A 69 8.42 11.56 13.50
N LEU A 70 8.85 10.65 12.62
CA LEU A 70 7.98 9.98 11.68
C LEU A 70 7.06 9.03 12.43
N LEU A 71 5.75 9.22 12.30
CA LEU A 71 4.73 8.37 12.95
C LEU A 71 4.25 7.25 12.05
N GLY A 72 4.18 7.52 10.76
CA GLY A 72 3.66 6.62 9.75
C GLY A 72 3.68 7.28 8.38
N ALA A 73 3.34 6.52 7.37
CA ALA A 73 3.32 7.02 6.00
C ALA A 73 2.32 6.24 5.15
N PHE A 74 2.00 6.80 3.99
CA PHE A 74 1.22 6.13 2.97
C PHE A 74 1.69 6.56 1.58
N PHE A 75 1.37 5.74 0.58
CA PHE A 75 1.38 6.15 -0.82
C PHE A 75 0.27 5.43 -1.59
N GLY A 76 -0.07 6.01 -2.71
CA GLY A 76 -1.03 5.46 -3.64
C GLY A 76 -0.89 6.12 -4.99
N PHE A 77 -1.64 5.63 -5.96
CA PHE A 77 -1.61 6.11 -7.33
C PHE A 77 -2.97 5.93 -7.99
N ARG A 78 -3.17 6.64 -9.09
CA ARG A 78 -4.36 6.47 -9.91
C ARG A 78 -4.24 5.20 -10.75
N VAL A 79 -5.21 4.30 -10.62
CA VAL A 79 -5.34 3.13 -11.49
C VAL A 79 -5.85 3.59 -12.86
N ALA A 80 -5.19 3.15 -13.92
CA ALA A 80 -5.58 3.49 -15.28
C ALA A 80 -7.00 3.03 -15.60
N ASN A 81 -7.69 3.78 -16.45
CA ASN A 81 -8.99 3.37 -16.98
C ASN A 81 -9.06 3.80 -18.47
N PRO A 82 -9.08 2.86 -19.42
CA PRO A 82 -9.13 1.41 -19.20
C PRO A 82 -7.87 0.88 -18.49
N TYR A 83 -8.04 -0.23 -17.75
CA TYR A 83 -6.92 -0.94 -17.15
C TYR A 83 -6.05 -1.56 -18.24
N PRO A 84 -4.72 -1.59 -18.11
CA PRO A 84 -3.84 -2.24 -19.09
C PRO A 84 -4.17 -3.71 -19.24
N GLU A 85 -4.11 -4.23 -20.46
CA GLU A 85 -4.23 -5.67 -20.69
C GLU A 85 -3.08 -6.41 -20.03
N ILE A 86 -3.40 -7.44 -19.25
CA ILE A 86 -2.42 -8.29 -18.54
C ILE A 86 -2.46 -9.69 -19.13
N ASN A 87 -1.28 -10.22 -19.44
CA ASN A 87 -1.13 -11.64 -19.73
C ASN A 87 -0.95 -12.42 -18.42
N TYR A 88 -2.03 -12.88 -17.83
CA TYR A 88 -2.02 -13.64 -16.57
C TYR A 88 -1.18 -14.92 -16.63
N ASN A 89 -0.91 -15.47 -17.81
CA ASN A 89 -0.06 -16.66 -17.96
C ASN A 89 1.44 -16.36 -17.69
N GLU A 90 1.83 -15.10 -17.69
CA GLU A 90 3.21 -14.65 -17.41
C GLU A 90 3.38 -14.18 -15.97
N GLU A 91 2.27 -14.03 -15.23
CA GLU A 91 2.30 -13.57 -13.85
C GLU A 91 2.43 -14.75 -12.87
N PRO A 92 3.12 -14.58 -11.74
CA PRO A 92 3.12 -15.56 -10.68
C PRO A 92 1.69 -15.82 -10.17
N GLU A 93 1.31 -17.09 -10.04
CA GLU A 93 -0.06 -17.49 -9.66
C GLU A 93 -0.55 -16.79 -8.38
N TRP A 94 0.33 -16.65 -7.38
CA TRP A 94 0.01 -15.99 -6.10
C TRP A 94 -0.25 -14.48 -6.25
N TRP A 95 0.21 -13.85 -7.34
CA TRP A 95 0.03 -12.43 -7.60
C TRP A 95 -1.24 -12.10 -8.38
N ILE A 96 -1.78 -13.06 -9.12
CA ILE A 96 -3.00 -12.90 -9.95
C ILE A 96 -4.18 -12.33 -9.16
N PRO A 97 -4.53 -12.82 -7.94
CA PRO A 97 -5.64 -12.26 -7.18
C PRO A 97 -5.53 -10.76 -6.91
N PHE A 98 -4.32 -10.25 -6.68
CA PHE A 98 -4.06 -8.82 -6.47
C PHE A 98 -4.26 -8.01 -7.74
N LEU A 99 -3.82 -8.52 -8.90
CA LEU A 99 -3.98 -7.88 -10.19
C LEU A 99 -5.46 -7.81 -10.62
N GLU A 100 -6.21 -8.89 -10.45
CA GLU A 100 -7.64 -8.91 -10.73
C GLU A 100 -8.42 -7.89 -9.88
N LEU A 101 -8.05 -7.74 -8.62
CA LEU A 101 -8.65 -6.73 -7.74
C LEU A 101 -8.21 -5.30 -8.13
N GLU A 102 -6.96 -5.10 -8.60
CA GLU A 102 -6.51 -3.82 -9.12
C GLU A 102 -7.28 -3.44 -10.41
N GLU A 103 -7.55 -4.40 -11.30
CA GLU A 103 -8.38 -4.19 -12.49
C GLU A 103 -9.80 -3.73 -12.14
N ILE A 104 -10.44 -4.36 -11.14
CA ILE A 104 -11.77 -3.92 -10.64
C ILE A 104 -11.71 -2.50 -10.07
N ALA A 105 -10.56 -2.08 -9.55
CA ALA A 105 -10.33 -0.74 -9.02
C ALA A 105 -10.06 0.32 -10.11
N ALA A 106 -10.11 -0.02 -11.41
CA ALA A 106 -9.80 0.88 -12.51
C ALA A 106 -10.50 2.24 -12.40
N GLY A 107 -9.76 3.32 -12.61
CA GLY A 107 -10.23 4.70 -12.50
C GLY A 107 -10.31 5.25 -11.08
N SER A 108 -10.07 4.43 -10.04
CA SER A 108 -9.94 4.90 -8.68
C SER A 108 -8.51 5.36 -8.35
N TRP A 109 -8.33 6.01 -7.21
CA TRP A 109 -7.01 6.16 -6.59
C TRP A 109 -6.78 4.98 -5.64
N LEU A 110 -5.80 4.15 -5.93
CA LEU A 110 -5.47 2.98 -5.11
C LEU A 110 -4.49 3.38 -4.02
N LEU A 111 -4.92 3.30 -2.76
CA LEU A 111 -4.07 3.41 -1.59
C LEU A 111 -3.25 2.10 -1.49
N GLN A 112 -2.02 2.13 -1.99
CA GLN A 112 -1.18 0.94 -2.12
C GLN A 112 -0.58 0.50 -0.79
N ALA A 113 -0.16 1.45 0.02
CA ALA A 113 0.38 1.16 1.35
C ALA A 113 0.02 2.27 2.33
N ILE A 114 -0.33 1.88 3.54
CA ILE A 114 -0.55 2.77 4.69
C ILE A 114 -0.17 2.03 5.96
N SER A 115 0.68 2.61 6.78
CA SER A 115 0.99 2.05 8.10
C SER A 115 1.44 3.12 9.08
N VAL A 116 1.10 2.89 10.35
CA VAL A 116 1.60 3.63 11.52
C VAL A 116 2.66 2.76 12.18
N LEU A 117 3.80 3.34 12.54
CA LEU A 117 4.86 2.65 13.26
C LEU A 117 4.32 2.09 14.59
N PRO A 118 4.80 0.90 15.01
CA PRO A 118 4.24 0.19 16.18
C PRO A 118 4.11 1.03 17.43
N GLU A 119 5.12 1.86 17.73
CA GLU A 119 5.19 2.72 18.92
C GLU A 119 4.15 3.85 18.95
N TYR A 120 3.51 4.14 17.81
CA TYR A 120 2.49 5.20 17.68
C TYR A 120 1.08 4.66 17.39
N ARG A 121 0.90 3.34 17.41
CA ARG A 121 -0.41 2.71 17.21
C ARG A 121 -1.36 2.96 18.37
N GLY A 122 -2.66 2.76 18.14
CA GLY A 122 -3.69 2.92 19.18
C GLY A 122 -4.03 4.38 19.54
N GLN A 123 -3.42 5.36 18.86
CA GLN A 123 -3.58 6.80 19.15
C GLN A 123 -4.39 7.56 18.08
N GLY A 124 -5.07 6.84 17.17
CA GLY A 124 -5.90 7.46 16.14
C GLY A 124 -5.15 7.95 14.89
N HIS A 125 -3.82 7.81 14.83
CA HIS A 125 -3.01 8.30 13.71
C HIS A 125 -3.36 7.66 12.36
N ALA A 126 -3.83 6.41 12.35
CA ALA A 126 -4.28 5.75 11.13
C ALA A 126 -5.45 6.49 10.45
N ASN A 127 -6.41 7.00 11.23
CA ASN A 127 -7.51 7.79 10.70
C ASN A 127 -7.04 9.09 10.04
N ALA A 128 -6.06 9.75 10.63
CA ALA A 128 -5.51 10.98 10.08
C ALA A 128 -4.69 10.72 8.78
N LEU A 129 -3.94 9.61 8.71
CA LEU A 129 -3.27 9.18 7.48
C LEU A 129 -4.31 8.86 6.39
N LEU A 130 -5.40 8.17 6.74
CA LEU A 130 -6.46 7.80 5.81
C LEU A 130 -7.19 9.04 5.28
N ALA A 131 -7.55 9.99 6.15
CA ALA A 131 -8.14 11.26 5.75
C ALA A 131 -7.23 12.03 4.78
N ARG A 132 -5.91 12.06 5.06
CA ARG A 132 -4.95 12.68 4.15
C ARG A 132 -4.84 11.96 2.81
N ALA A 133 -4.89 10.61 2.80
CA ALA A 133 -4.92 9.84 1.56
C ALA A 133 -6.16 10.15 0.71
N GLU A 134 -7.31 10.34 1.33
CA GLU A 134 -8.54 10.78 0.66
C GLU A 134 -8.41 12.17 0.03
N GLU A 135 -7.69 13.10 0.69
CA GLU A 135 -7.38 14.42 0.12
C GLU A 135 -6.46 14.30 -1.11
N GLU A 136 -5.41 13.47 -1.06
CA GLU A 136 -4.53 13.20 -2.20
C GLU A 136 -5.31 12.57 -3.37
N ALA A 137 -6.20 11.62 -3.09
CA ALA A 137 -7.06 11.01 -4.09
C ALA A 137 -7.96 12.06 -4.77
N LYS A 138 -8.60 12.96 -4.00
CA LYS A 138 -9.41 14.07 -4.55
C LYS A 138 -8.54 15.01 -5.39
N ALA A 139 -7.35 15.37 -4.91
CA ALA A 139 -6.42 16.25 -5.61
C ALA A 139 -5.94 15.63 -6.95
N SER A 140 -5.91 14.31 -7.07
CA SER A 140 -5.60 13.60 -8.31
C SER A 140 -6.75 13.62 -9.34
N GLY A 141 -7.92 14.17 -8.97
CA GLY A 141 -9.12 14.24 -9.83
C GLY A 141 -9.95 12.95 -9.82
N THR A 142 -9.66 11.98 -8.95
CA THR A 142 -10.48 10.77 -8.82
C THR A 142 -11.67 11.00 -7.88
N LYS A 143 -12.79 10.33 -8.18
CA LYS A 143 -14.00 10.36 -7.35
C LYS A 143 -14.12 9.17 -6.40
N LYS A 144 -13.18 8.27 -6.46
CA LYS A 144 -13.16 7.02 -5.70
C LYS A 144 -11.75 6.73 -5.21
N ILE A 145 -11.62 6.31 -3.97
CA ILE A 145 -10.42 5.70 -3.39
C ILE A 145 -10.68 4.22 -3.13
N SER A 146 -9.69 3.39 -3.40
CA SER A 146 -9.72 1.94 -3.16
C SER A 146 -8.49 1.50 -2.40
N LEU A 147 -8.56 0.34 -1.79
CA LEU A 147 -7.44 -0.33 -1.14
C LEU A 147 -7.67 -1.84 -1.13
N GLN A 148 -6.60 -2.60 -1.01
CA GLN A 148 -6.67 -4.04 -0.81
C GLN A 148 -6.24 -4.37 0.62
N VAL A 149 -6.94 -5.33 1.24
CA VAL A 149 -6.67 -5.74 2.62
C VAL A 149 -6.98 -7.22 2.80
N GLU A 150 -6.11 -7.94 3.49
CA GLU A 150 -6.33 -9.34 3.81
C GLU A 150 -7.42 -9.49 4.87
N GLU A 151 -8.31 -10.46 4.70
CA GLU A 151 -9.43 -10.74 5.60
C GLU A 151 -8.98 -10.95 7.06
N ILE A 152 -7.82 -11.55 7.27
CA ILE A 152 -7.26 -11.77 8.61
C ILE A 152 -6.87 -10.46 9.31
N ASN A 153 -6.69 -9.35 8.58
CA ASN A 153 -6.32 -8.05 9.14
C ASN A 153 -7.54 -7.30 9.70
N GLN A 154 -8.17 -7.88 10.73
CA GLN A 154 -9.40 -7.37 11.33
C GLN A 154 -9.30 -5.93 11.86
N ILE A 155 -8.09 -5.51 12.30
CA ILE A 155 -7.85 -4.14 12.78
C ILE A 155 -7.96 -3.15 11.62
N ALA A 156 -7.34 -3.46 10.48
CA ALA A 156 -7.42 -2.63 9.29
C ALA A 156 -8.85 -2.61 8.73
N LEU A 157 -9.51 -3.77 8.60
CA LEU A 157 -10.90 -3.87 8.15
C LEU A 157 -11.84 -3.00 8.98
N LYS A 158 -11.74 -3.08 10.31
CA LYS A 158 -12.51 -2.23 11.21
C LYS A 158 -12.24 -0.75 11.00
N THR A 159 -10.96 -0.39 10.82
CA THR A 159 -10.56 0.99 10.56
C THR A 159 -11.17 1.49 9.25
N TYR A 160 -11.06 0.73 8.16
CA TYR A 160 -11.59 1.13 6.86
C TYR A 160 -13.12 1.22 6.88
N THR A 161 -13.80 0.21 7.43
CA THR A 161 -15.26 0.22 7.53
C THR A 161 -15.76 1.41 8.34
N SER A 162 -15.14 1.73 9.48
CA SER A 162 -15.51 2.90 10.31
C SER A 162 -15.25 4.24 9.63
N ASN A 163 -14.39 4.28 8.60
CA ASN A 163 -14.15 5.45 7.76
C ASN A 163 -14.98 5.45 6.47
N GLY A 164 -15.97 4.57 6.33
CA GLY A 164 -16.93 4.57 5.23
C GLY A 164 -16.46 3.84 3.97
N TYR A 165 -15.43 2.99 4.07
CA TYR A 165 -15.09 2.06 3.01
C TYR A 165 -16.01 0.85 3.06
N ALA A 166 -16.42 0.37 1.89
CA ALA A 166 -17.21 -0.85 1.74
C ALA A 166 -16.46 -1.86 0.85
N GLU A 167 -16.70 -3.12 1.10
CA GLU A 167 -16.20 -4.19 0.24
C GLU A 167 -16.79 -4.04 -1.16
N LEU A 168 -15.93 -4.13 -2.18
CA LEU A 168 -16.30 -4.08 -3.58
C LEU A 168 -16.15 -5.47 -4.25
N ALA A 169 -15.09 -6.20 -3.92
CA ALA A 169 -14.79 -7.53 -4.43
C ALA A 169 -13.83 -8.25 -3.47
N ARG A 170 -13.69 -9.56 -3.67
CA ARG A 170 -12.69 -10.37 -2.95
C ARG A 170 -12.13 -11.47 -3.84
N ARG A 171 -10.95 -11.96 -3.50
CA ARG A 171 -10.28 -13.11 -4.11
C ARG A 171 -9.62 -13.95 -3.03
N GLU A 172 -9.57 -15.24 -3.24
CA GLU A 172 -8.80 -16.14 -2.38
C GLU A 172 -7.31 -15.80 -2.44
N LEU A 173 -6.67 -15.72 -1.28
CA LEU A 173 -5.22 -15.51 -1.17
C LEU A 173 -4.51 -16.81 -1.56
N ILE A 174 -3.71 -16.76 -2.61
CA ILE A 174 -2.83 -17.87 -2.99
C ILE A 174 -1.52 -17.71 -2.20
N PRO A 175 -1.12 -18.71 -1.38
CA PRO A 175 0.08 -18.62 -0.57
C PRO A 175 1.36 -18.41 -1.40
N PHE A 176 2.29 -17.61 -0.89
CA PHE A 176 3.63 -17.43 -1.43
C PHE A 176 4.69 -17.70 -0.33
N PRO A 177 6.00 -17.89 -0.66
CA PRO A 177 6.97 -18.41 0.30
C PRO A 177 7.11 -17.62 1.61
N PHE A 178 6.82 -16.31 1.61
CA PHE A 178 6.87 -15.48 2.82
C PHE A 178 5.49 -15.26 3.45
N SER A 179 4.42 -15.79 2.83
CA SER A 179 3.08 -15.68 3.35
C SER A 179 2.89 -16.53 4.60
N GLN A 180 2.26 -15.93 5.61
CA GLN A 180 1.75 -16.62 6.79
C GLN A 180 0.23 -16.51 6.89
N ASP A 181 -0.38 -15.84 5.93
CA ASP A 181 -1.81 -15.52 5.91
C ASP A 181 -2.60 -16.53 5.07
N THR A 182 -3.85 -16.70 5.43
CA THR A 182 -4.86 -17.49 4.73
C THR A 182 -6.15 -16.68 4.65
N GLY A 183 -7.12 -17.14 3.87
CA GLY A 183 -8.40 -16.46 3.69
C GLY A 183 -8.42 -15.64 2.41
N ASP A 184 -9.16 -14.55 2.38
CA ASP A 184 -9.36 -13.73 1.21
C ASP A 184 -8.57 -12.42 1.25
N ILE A 185 -8.28 -11.89 0.07
CA ILE A 185 -7.91 -10.49 -0.14
C ILE A 185 -9.18 -9.76 -0.52
N ILE A 186 -9.47 -8.66 0.16
CA ILE A 186 -10.67 -7.85 -0.02
C ILE A 186 -10.29 -6.52 -0.64
N LEU A 187 -10.91 -6.20 -1.79
CA LEU A 187 -10.90 -4.86 -2.34
C LEU A 187 -11.99 -4.04 -1.65
N MET A 188 -11.60 -3.00 -0.96
CA MET A 188 -12.53 -2.04 -0.39
C MET A 188 -12.48 -0.71 -1.14
N SER A 189 -13.60 0.00 -1.20
CA SER A 189 -13.66 1.30 -1.84
C SER A 189 -14.56 2.28 -1.11
N LYS A 190 -14.30 3.58 -1.34
CA LYS A 190 -15.10 4.70 -0.84
C LYS A 190 -15.27 5.74 -1.93
N ASN A 191 -16.50 6.22 -2.12
CA ASN A 191 -16.77 7.40 -2.94
C ASN A 191 -16.38 8.66 -2.17
N LEU A 192 -15.65 9.57 -2.83
CA LEU A 192 -15.08 10.76 -2.17
C LEU A 192 -15.98 11.99 -2.23
N GLY A 193 -17.19 11.84 -2.81
CA GLY A 193 -18.10 12.97 -3.05
C GLY A 193 -17.65 13.84 -4.23
N ALA A 194 -18.51 14.74 -4.62
CA ALA A 194 -18.20 15.79 -5.59
C ALA A 194 -17.51 16.96 -4.90
#